data_a038942c14ec1c01d7f965819fb7828a
#
_entry.id   a038942c14ec1c01d7f965819fb7828a
#
_cell.length_a   1.000
_cell.length_b   1.000
_cell.length_c   1.000
_cell.angle_alpha   90.00
_cell.angle_beta   90.00
_cell.angle_gamma   90.00
#
_symmetry.space_group_name_H-M   'P 1'
#
loop_
_entity.id
_entity.type
_entity.pdbx_description
1 polymer ?
#
loop_
_entity_poly.entity_id
_entity_poly.type
_entity_poly.pdbx_seq_one_letter_code
_entity_poly.pdbx_strand_id
1 'polypeptide(L)'
;MAKKIGFKSYCWAIGTTSYRTDNFNLSIEKQLQLLKEFRELEENKNKKWIKNKKFQAEYYNFLKENNFVKGEAAFPDKDAREKTSGLRDIGLLDDEHNITDVGLELLKIATSDDFATDNFLEIPKDSFLYFKQLLKTANNVEGKIVRPFVVFLYAVNELGYLTNDEFTYLLPLCVDEHTTKNIVKSIKNYRETGEKNFDDIILSVLMEKDNYKQALNLLKTEPISEELICNIGINRKSAKYDKPYYTLYSLLKKIVISKDNLALEFYEATKILTNSNVGGAWRKYFFNSSARSVISREGLSVLNTVPILQVTTEEQFNEEFFKVVHTFKARET
;
A
#
# COMPACT_ATOMS: atom_id res chain seq x y z
N MET A 1 -25.05 -18.28 -8.95
CA MET A 1 -23.72 -17.93 -8.38
C MET A 1 -23.34 -16.55 -8.87
N ALA A 2 -23.24 -15.58 -7.97
CA ALA A 2 -22.78 -14.24 -8.32
C ALA A 2 -21.35 -14.32 -8.86
N LYS A 3 -21.09 -13.64 -9.96
CA LYS A 3 -19.77 -13.67 -10.64
C LYS A 3 -18.76 -12.94 -9.76
N LYS A 4 -17.77 -13.67 -9.25
CA LYS A 4 -16.70 -13.09 -8.43
C LYS A 4 -15.87 -12.10 -9.27
N ILE A 5 -15.75 -10.87 -8.78
CA ILE A 5 -14.88 -9.86 -9.39
C ILE A 5 -13.43 -10.16 -9.00
N GLY A 6 -12.59 -10.39 -10.01
CA GLY A 6 -11.18 -10.70 -9.79
C GLY A 6 -10.40 -9.52 -9.18
N PHE A 7 -9.42 -9.83 -8.33
CA PHE A 7 -8.47 -8.83 -7.85
C PHE A 7 -7.60 -8.32 -9.00
N LYS A 8 -7.50 -7.00 -9.12
CA LYS A 8 -6.51 -6.32 -9.97
C LYS A 8 -5.81 -5.26 -9.14
N SER A 9 -4.48 -5.23 -9.18
CA SER A 9 -3.72 -4.12 -8.63
C SER A 9 -3.89 -2.91 -9.55
N TYR A 10 -4.32 -1.80 -9.01
CA TYR A 10 -4.54 -0.54 -9.74
C TYR A 10 -3.61 0.59 -9.27
N CYS A 11 -2.67 0.26 -8.41
CA CYS A 11 -1.69 1.19 -7.88
C CYS A 11 -0.29 0.57 -7.89
N TRP A 12 0.72 1.41 -7.85
CA TRP A 12 2.09 0.98 -7.64
C TRP A 12 2.45 0.97 -6.14
N ALA A 13 3.56 0.33 -5.81
CA ALA A 13 4.10 0.30 -4.46
C ALA A 13 5.57 0.69 -4.47
N ILE A 14 6.01 1.40 -3.43
CA ILE A 14 7.43 1.71 -3.22
C ILE A 14 8.01 0.66 -2.27
N GLY A 15 8.80 -0.25 -2.83
CA GLY A 15 9.68 -1.13 -2.09
C GLY A 15 9.01 -2.01 -1.04
N THR A 16 9.85 -2.64 -0.27
CA THR A 16 9.49 -3.56 0.81
C THR A 16 9.81 -2.96 2.18
N THR A 17 9.47 -3.68 3.24
CA THR A 17 9.80 -3.32 4.62
C THR A 17 11.29 -3.16 4.91
N SER A 18 12.17 -3.63 4.02
CA SER A 18 13.64 -3.54 4.15
C SER A 18 14.17 -2.12 4.23
N TYR A 19 13.43 -1.14 3.73
CA TYR A 19 13.81 0.27 3.77
C TYR A 19 13.44 0.99 5.07
N ARG A 20 12.79 0.32 6.02
CA ARG A 20 12.44 0.89 7.33
C ARG A 20 13.62 0.76 8.28
N THR A 21 14.62 1.60 8.10
CA THR A 21 15.84 1.63 8.93
C THR A 21 16.29 3.06 9.12
N ASP A 22 16.76 3.38 10.32
CA ASP A 22 17.20 4.72 10.69
C ASP A 22 18.48 5.16 9.95
N ASN A 23 19.33 4.22 9.56
CA ASN A 23 20.57 4.45 8.84
C ASN A 23 20.54 3.71 7.49
N PHE A 24 19.73 4.22 6.57
CA PHE A 24 19.44 3.58 5.29
C PHE A 24 20.71 3.16 4.52
N ASN A 25 21.61 4.09 4.24
CA ASN A 25 22.82 3.82 3.45
C ASN A 25 23.70 2.76 4.12
N LEU A 26 24.04 2.97 5.39
CA LEU A 26 24.89 2.05 6.16
C LEU A 26 24.28 0.64 6.26
N SER A 27 22.96 0.55 6.41
CA SER A 27 22.27 -0.75 6.44
C SER A 27 22.34 -1.49 5.12
N ILE A 28 22.16 -0.79 3.99
CA ILE A 28 22.26 -1.37 2.65
C ILE A 28 23.68 -1.81 2.35
N GLU A 29 24.65 -0.95 2.59
CA GLU A 29 26.08 -1.23 2.36
C GLU A 29 26.56 -2.42 3.19
N LYS A 30 26.22 -2.44 4.48
CA LYS A 30 26.54 -3.58 5.35
C LYS A 30 25.88 -4.86 4.88
N GLN A 31 24.63 -4.80 4.44
CA GLN A 31 23.92 -5.97 3.94
C GLN A 31 24.51 -6.49 2.62
N LEU A 32 24.90 -5.59 1.70
CA LEU A 32 25.59 -5.97 0.46
C LEU A 32 26.94 -6.61 0.75
N GLN A 33 27.71 -6.05 1.70
CA GLN A 33 28.98 -6.61 2.12
C GLN A 33 28.81 -8.03 2.66
N LEU A 34 27.87 -8.24 3.58
CA LEU A 34 27.58 -9.56 4.13
C LEU A 34 27.09 -10.55 3.06
N LEU A 35 26.30 -10.09 2.09
CA LEU A 35 25.86 -10.95 1.00
C LEU A 35 27.04 -11.35 0.11
N LYS A 36 27.97 -10.41 -0.16
CA LYS A 36 29.20 -10.70 -0.89
C LYS A 36 30.02 -11.77 -0.17
N GLU A 37 30.32 -11.56 1.12
CA GLU A 37 31.05 -12.51 1.96
C GLU A 37 30.39 -13.89 1.96
N PHE A 38 29.06 -13.95 2.16
CA PHE A 38 28.32 -15.20 2.12
C PHE A 38 28.39 -15.92 0.77
N ARG A 39 28.32 -15.17 -0.34
CA ARG A 39 28.42 -15.73 -1.70
C ARG A 39 29.82 -16.22 -2.06
N GLU A 40 30.85 -15.60 -1.50
CA GLU A 40 32.26 -15.95 -1.75
C GLU A 40 32.73 -17.21 -0.99
N LEU A 41 31.95 -17.71 -0.01
CA LEU A 41 32.23 -18.99 0.62
C LEU A 41 32.23 -20.11 -0.43
N GLU A 42 33.23 -21.00 -0.39
CA GLU A 42 33.42 -22.06 -1.41
C GLU A 42 32.18 -22.90 -1.64
N GLU A 43 31.49 -23.27 -0.54
CA GLU A 43 30.23 -24.04 -0.60
C GLU A 43 29.07 -23.27 -1.20
N ASN A 44 29.15 -21.94 -1.38
CA ASN A 44 28.05 -21.09 -1.81
C ASN A 44 28.18 -20.55 -3.24
N LYS A 45 29.36 -20.57 -3.82
CA LYS A 45 29.70 -19.94 -5.11
C LYS A 45 28.72 -20.28 -6.26
N ASN A 46 28.21 -21.51 -6.32
CA ASN A 46 27.37 -22.00 -7.41
C ASN A 46 25.92 -22.27 -7.00
N LYS A 47 25.52 -21.93 -5.77
CA LYS A 47 24.16 -22.16 -5.30
C LYS A 47 23.19 -21.13 -5.90
N LYS A 48 22.08 -21.62 -6.46
CA LYS A 48 20.99 -20.75 -6.92
C LYS A 48 20.18 -20.26 -5.73
N TRP A 49 19.72 -18.99 -5.82
CA TRP A 49 18.86 -18.40 -4.80
C TRP A 49 17.39 -18.79 -5.00
N ILE A 50 16.90 -18.71 -6.26
CA ILE A 50 15.49 -18.93 -6.57
C ILE A 50 15.08 -20.35 -6.21
N LYS A 51 13.95 -20.46 -5.48
CA LYS A 51 13.37 -21.72 -5.01
C LYS A 51 14.27 -22.56 -4.08
N ASN A 52 15.36 -22.02 -3.58
CA ASN A 52 16.28 -22.69 -2.67
C ASN A 52 16.11 -22.22 -1.20
N LYS A 53 15.05 -22.70 -0.56
CA LYS A 53 14.72 -22.33 0.82
C LYS A 53 15.84 -22.59 1.82
N LYS A 54 16.59 -23.73 1.64
CA LYS A 54 17.71 -24.07 2.50
C LYS A 54 18.81 -23.01 2.43
N PHE A 55 19.22 -22.65 1.23
CA PHE A 55 20.24 -21.63 0.99
C PHE A 55 19.82 -20.24 1.50
N GLN A 56 18.55 -19.88 1.36
CA GLN A 56 17.99 -18.64 1.90
C GLN A 56 18.03 -18.64 3.43
N ALA A 57 17.71 -19.77 4.08
CA ALA A 57 17.80 -19.91 5.53
C ALA A 57 19.26 -19.87 6.01
N GLU A 58 20.19 -20.49 5.29
CA GLU A 58 21.64 -20.40 5.56
C GLU A 58 22.12 -18.94 5.55
N TYR A 59 21.67 -18.14 4.58
CA TYR A 59 21.97 -16.72 4.55
C TYR A 59 21.37 -15.94 5.74
N TYR A 60 20.14 -16.24 6.14
CA TYR A 60 19.57 -15.63 7.34
C TYR A 60 20.41 -15.91 8.58
N ASN A 61 20.84 -17.16 8.77
CA ASN A 61 21.70 -17.54 9.88
C ASN A 61 23.05 -16.82 9.84
N PHE A 62 23.64 -16.69 8.64
CA PHE A 62 24.85 -15.90 8.45
C PHE A 62 24.67 -14.43 8.84
N LEU A 63 23.54 -13.81 8.47
CA LEU A 63 23.21 -12.45 8.92
C LEU A 63 23.08 -12.34 10.44
N LYS A 64 22.55 -13.38 11.09
CA LYS A 64 22.41 -13.44 12.54
C LYS A 64 23.76 -13.58 13.23
N GLU A 65 24.62 -14.47 12.77
CA GLU A 65 25.98 -14.68 13.24
C GLU A 65 26.82 -13.40 13.16
N ASN A 66 26.57 -12.57 12.15
CA ASN A 66 27.19 -11.26 11.95
C ASN A 66 26.45 -10.10 12.64
N ASN A 67 25.51 -10.38 13.53
CA ASN A 67 24.74 -9.38 14.30
C ASN A 67 23.95 -8.38 13.44
N PHE A 68 23.68 -8.71 12.18
CA PHE A 68 22.88 -7.87 11.29
C PHE A 68 21.38 -7.98 11.56
N VAL A 69 20.92 -9.16 11.97
CA VAL A 69 19.55 -9.39 12.41
C VAL A 69 19.53 -9.85 13.87
N LYS A 70 18.51 -9.41 14.61
CA LYS A 70 18.30 -9.77 16.02
C LYS A 70 17.09 -10.70 16.16
N GLY A 71 17.16 -11.62 17.10
CA GLY A 71 16.06 -12.55 17.40
C GLY A 71 16.00 -13.77 16.50
N GLU A 72 14.93 -14.56 16.66
CA GLU A 72 14.67 -15.78 15.91
C GLU A 72 13.55 -15.53 14.90
N ALA A 73 13.76 -15.93 13.64
CA ALA A 73 12.72 -15.91 12.62
C ALA A 73 11.92 -17.21 12.64
N ALA A 74 10.60 -17.11 12.63
CA ALA A 74 9.74 -18.28 12.46
C ALA A 74 9.94 -18.94 11.06
N PHE A 75 10.32 -18.14 10.07
CA PHE A 75 10.56 -18.55 8.68
C PHE A 75 11.84 -17.89 8.14
N PRO A 76 13.05 -18.41 8.48
CA PRO A 76 14.32 -17.81 8.09
C PRO A 76 14.48 -17.58 6.57
N ASP A 77 14.00 -18.53 5.77
CA ASP A 77 14.01 -18.42 4.30
C ASP A 77 13.16 -17.27 3.77
N LYS A 78 12.01 -17.03 4.40
CA LYS A 78 11.14 -15.91 4.06
C LYS A 78 11.77 -14.58 4.46
N ASP A 79 12.30 -14.50 5.67
CA ASP A 79 12.93 -13.27 6.19
C ASP A 79 14.18 -12.91 5.37
N ALA A 80 14.97 -13.88 4.93
CA ALA A 80 16.09 -13.66 4.01
C ALA A 80 15.64 -13.02 2.69
N ARG A 81 14.54 -13.52 2.10
CA ARG A 81 13.96 -12.93 0.89
C ARG A 81 13.43 -11.51 1.10
N GLU A 82 12.76 -11.27 2.23
CA GLU A 82 12.26 -9.93 2.57
C GLU A 82 13.40 -8.94 2.78
N LYS A 83 14.49 -9.35 3.43
CA LYS A 83 15.69 -8.52 3.60
C LYS A 83 16.35 -8.15 2.27
N THR A 84 16.47 -9.10 1.35
CA THR A 84 17.17 -8.88 0.08
C THR A 84 16.28 -8.31 -1.03
N SER A 85 14.96 -8.36 -0.89
CA SER A 85 14.04 -7.88 -1.93
C SER A 85 14.22 -6.39 -2.24
N GLY A 86 14.44 -5.55 -1.24
CA GLY A 86 14.67 -4.13 -1.46
C GLY A 86 15.92 -3.84 -2.28
N LEU A 87 17.00 -4.57 -2.03
CA LEU A 87 18.25 -4.42 -2.80
C LEU A 87 18.04 -4.78 -4.28
N ARG A 88 17.26 -5.85 -4.53
CA ARG A 88 16.88 -6.23 -5.90
C ARG A 88 15.99 -5.17 -6.54
N ASP A 89 14.99 -4.66 -5.82
CA ASP A 89 14.03 -3.69 -6.34
C ASP A 89 14.71 -2.40 -6.82
N ILE A 90 15.82 -1.99 -6.20
CA ILE A 90 16.64 -0.85 -6.65
C ILE A 90 17.82 -1.26 -7.56
N GLY A 91 17.90 -2.53 -7.97
CA GLY A 91 18.88 -3.00 -8.95
C GLY A 91 20.30 -3.17 -8.42
N LEU A 92 20.49 -3.27 -7.11
CA LEU A 92 21.79 -3.64 -6.51
C LEU A 92 22.03 -5.15 -6.56
N LEU A 93 20.96 -5.93 -6.68
CA LEU A 93 20.98 -7.37 -6.91
C LEU A 93 20.20 -7.71 -8.19
N ASP A 94 20.61 -8.79 -8.84
CA ASP A 94 19.83 -9.43 -9.91
C ASP A 94 18.71 -10.34 -9.36
N ASP A 95 17.96 -11.01 -10.24
CA ASP A 95 16.88 -11.92 -9.84
C ASP A 95 17.39 -13.17 -9.09
N GLU A 96 18.62 -13.61 -9.34
CA GLU A 96 19.27 -14.71 -8.58
C GLU A 96 19.97 -14.19 -7.30
N HIS A 97 19.76 -12.95 -6.95
CA HIS A 97 20.37 -12.26 -5.81
C HIS A 97 21.93 -12.27 -5.84
N ASN A 98 22.51 -12.23 -7.03
CA ASN A 98 23.90 -11.87 -7.18
C ASN A 98 24.04 -10.34 -7.17
N ILE A 99 25.17 -9.87 -6.68
CA ILE A 99 25.44 -8.42 -6.65
C ILE A 99 25.71 -7.96 -8.08
N THR A 100 25.01 -6.92 -8.51
CA THR A 100 25.19 -6.31 -9.84
C THR A 100 26.43 -5.40 -9.85
N ASP A 101 26.87 -4.98 -11.05
CA ASP A 101 27.99 -4.00 -11.17
C ASP A 101 27.72 -2.72 -10.38
N VAL A 102 26.45 -2.27 -10.33
CA VAL A 102 26.03 -1.11 -9.53
C VAL A 102 26.18 -1.38 -8.04
N GLY A 103 25.81 -2.59 -7.58
CA GLY A 103 26.01 -3.01 -6.19
C GLY A 103 27.49 -3.10 -5.83
N LEU A 104 28.33 -3.58 -6.75
CA LEU A 104 29.79 -3.61 -6.55
C LEU A 104 30.40 -2.20 -6.51
N GLU A 105 29.93 -1.28 -7.36
CA GLU A 105 30.40 0.11 -7.32
C GLU A 105 29.98 0.81 -6.02
N LEU A 106 28.77 0.56 -5.51
CA LEU A 106 28.36 1.07 -4.20
C LEU A 106 29.28 0.54 -3.09
N LEU A 107 29.59 -0.75 -3.08
CA LEU A 107 30.53 -1.34 -2.10
C LEU A 107 31.93 -0.73 -2.23
N LYS A 108 32.40 -0.45 -3.44
CA LYS A 108 33.70 0.19 -3.66
C LYS A 108 33.71 1.60 -3.08
N ILE A 109 32.67 2.42 -3.31
CA ILE A 109 32.54 3.76 -2.73
C ILE A 109 32.59 3.67 -1.20
N ALA A 110 31.78 2.80 -0.61
CA ALA A 110 31.69 2.61 0.84
C ALA A 110 33.01 2.12 1.47
N THR A 111 33.72 1.21 0.80
CA THR A 111 34.99 0.66 1.33
C THR A 111 36.19 1.58 1.13
N SER A 112 36.18 2.43 0.10
CA SER A 112 37.23 3.40 -0.15
C SER A 112 37.03 4.75 0.54
N ASP A 113 35.90 4.92 1.22
CA ASP A 113 35.49 6.19 1.85
C ASP A 113 35.48 7.37 0.86
N ASP A 114 35.17 7.08 -0.43
CA ASP A 114 35.17 8.07 -1.52
C ASP A 114 33.77 8.69 -1.69
N PHE A 115 33.41 9.58 -0.78
CA PHE A 115 32.12 10.29 -0.80
C PHE A 115 32.23 11.68 -1.46
N ALA A 116 33.14 11.86 -2.41
CA ALA A 116 33.27 13.11 -3.14
C ALA A 116 31.97 13.57 -3.80
N THR A 117 31.78 14.88 -3.93
CA THR A 117 30.56 15.53 -4.47
C THR A 117 30.79 16.08 -5.90
N ASP A 118 31.67 15.45 -6.66
CA ASP A 118 32.10 15.84 -8.00
C ASP A 118 31.09 15.45 -9.12
N ASN A 119 29.82 15.65 -8.85
CA ASN A 119 28.74 15.41 -9.81
C ASN A 119 27.81 16.62 -9.93
N PHE A 120 26.96 16.64 -10.97
CA PHE A 120 26.12 17.79 -11.28
C PHE A 120 25.07 18.14 -10.21
N LEU A 121 24.78 17.24 -9.28
CA LEU A 121 23.89 17.49 -8.14
C LEU A 121 24.66 17.93 -6.87
N GLU A 122 25.99 17.91 -6.92
CA GLU A 122 26.85 18.26 -5.78
C GLU A 122 26.53 17.47 -4.49
N ILE A 123 26.11 16.21 -4.64
CA ILE A 123 25.81 15.29 -3.53
C ILE A 123 26.84 14.17 -3.46
N PRO A 124 27.02 13.48 -2.30
CA PRO A 124 27.94 12.36 -2.18
C PRO A 124 27.72 11.28 -3.25
N LYS A 125 28.80 10.62 -3.69
CA LYS A 125 28.78 9.61 -4.76
C LYS A 125 27.80 8.47 -4.49
N ASP A 126 27.71 7.95 -3.26
CA ASP A 126 26.74 6.95 -2.85
C ASP A 126 25.31 7.46 -3.02
N SER A 127 25.02 8.65 -2.53
CA SER A 127 23.72 9.31 -2.64
C SER A 127 23.33 9.55 -4.11
N PHE A 128 24.29 9.92 -4.95
CA PHE A 128 24.08 10.07 -6.39
C PHE A 128 23.77 8.72 -7.06
N LEU A 129 24.44 7.65 -6.65
CA LEU A 129 24.17 6.30 -7.12
C LEU A 129 22.78 5.85 -6.71
N TYR A 130 22.38 6.03 -5.44
CA TYR A 130 21.03 5.73 -4.96
C TYR A 130 19.99 6.52 -5.74
N PHE A 131 20.17 7.81 -5.92
CA PHE A 131 19.27 8.67 -6.69
C PHE A 131 19.04 8.12 -8.11
N LYS A 132 20.12 7.77 -8.83
CA LYS A 132 20.01 7.17 -10.17
C LYS A 132 19.26 5.84 -10.17
N GLN A 133 19.49 4.98 -9.19
CA GLN A 133 18.83 3.69 -9.08
C GLN A 133 17.33 3.85 -8.73
N LEU A 134 16.99 4.74 -7.82
CA LEU A 134 15.60 5.05 -7.49
C LEU A 134 14.83 5.55 -8.71
N LEU A 135 15.43 6.42 -9.53
CA LEU A 135 14.79 6.88 -10.78
C LEU A 135 14.58 5.77 -11.83
N LYS A 136 15.38 4.70 -11.78
CA LYS A 136 15.22 3.53 -12.66
C LYS A 136 14.18 2.53 -12.15
N THR A 137 13.88 2.56 -10.84
CA THR A 137 12.90 1.65 -10.25
C THR A 137 11.57 1.76 -10.96
N ALA A 138 11.02 0.62 -11.37
CA ALA A 138 9.79 0.55 -12.14
C ALA A 138 8.83 -0.49 -11.59
N ASN A 139 7.55 -0.19 -11.69
CA ASN A 139 6.45 -1.09 -11.34
C ASN A 139 5.59 -1.34 -12.58
N ASN A 140 5.11 -2.57 -12.73
CA ASN A 140 4.11 -2.89 -13.75
C ASN A 140 2.72 -2.90 -13.10
N VAL A 141 1.87 -1.96 -13.52
CA VAL A 141 0.48 -1.85 -13.06
C VAL A 141 -0.45 -1.99 -14.26
N GLU A 142 -1.17 -3.09 -14.34
CA GLU A 142 -2.10 -3.38 -15.46
C GLU A 142 -1.44 -3.25 -16.86
N GLY A 143 -0.17 -3.67 -16.98
CA GLY A 143 0.60 -3.57 -18.23
C GLY A 143 1.29 -2.23 -18.47
N LYS A 144 1.08 -1.24 -17.61
CA LYS A 144 1.76 0.06 -17.66
C LYS A 144 3.01 0.05 -16.81
N ILE A 145 4.12 0.51 -17.36
CA ILE A 145 5.38 0.65 -16.64
C ILE A 145 5.44 2.03 -15.98
N VAL A 146 5.37 2.04 -14.66
CA VAL A 146 5.39 3.25 -13.85
C VAL A 146 6.73 3.36 -13.13
N ARG A 147 7.30 4.55 -13.08
CA ARG A 147 8.48 4.89 -12.29
C ARG A 147 8.10 5.74 -11.10
N PRO A 148 7.89 5.16 -9.90
CA PRO A 148 7.33 5.84 -8.74
C PRO A 148 8.11 7.10 -8.33
N PHE A 149 9.44 7.05 -8.36
CA PHE A 149 10.27 8.18 -7.97
C PHE A 149 10.24 9.34 -8.98
N VAL A 150 10.03 9.03 -10.27
CA VAL A 150 9.80 10.08 -11.30
C VAL A 150 8.45 10.74 -11.08
N VAL A 151 7.40 9.95 -10.78
CA VAL A 151 6.08 10.47 -10.42
C VAL A 151 6.16 11.35 -9.18
N PHE A 152 6.89 10.91 -8.15
CA PHE A 152 7.11 11.69 -6.92
C PHE A 152 7.79 13.04 -7.22
N LEU A 153 8.89 13.06 -7.96
CA LEU A 153 9.59 14.29 -8.31
C LEU A 153 8.71 15.25 -9.12
N TYR A 154 7.96 14.72 -10.10
CA TYR A 154 7.00 15.52 -10.86
C TYR A 154 5.94 16.15 -9.94
N ALA A 155 5.34 15.35 -9.05
CA ALA A 155 4.31 15.84 -8.15
C ALA A 155 4.85 16.92 -7.18
N VAL A 156 6.05 16.73 -6.62
CA VAL A 156 6.66 17.74 -5.74
C VAL A 156 7.02 19.01 -6.50
N ASN A 157 7.51 18.88 -7.75
CA ASN A 157 7.77 20.04 -8.61
C ASN A 157 6.51 20.88 -8.87
N GLU A 158 5.38 20.23 -9.15
CA GLU A 158 4.11 20.92 -9.45
C GLU A 158 3.40 21.47 -8.21
N LEU A 159 3.55 20.81 -7.06
CA LEU A 159 2.79 21.09 -5.84
C LEU A 159 3.61 21.81 -4.77
N GLY A 160 4.93 21.87 -4.91
CA GLY A 160 5.87 22.38 -3.92
C GLY A 160 6.15 21.40 -2.78
N TYR A 161 5.14 20.68 -2.33
CA TYR A 161 5.25 19.64 -1.28
C TYR A 161 4.15 18.59 -1.44
N LEU A 162 4.27 17.49 -0.70
CA LEU A 162 3.21 16.49 -0.53
C LEU A 162 2.98 16.26 0.96
N THR A 163 1.73 16.14 1.35
CA THR A 163 1.39 15.63 2.68
C THR A 163 1.61 14.12 2.75
N ASN A 164 1.69 13.59 3.96
CA ASN A 164 1.88 12.15 4.16
C ASN A 164 0.73 11.32 3.53
N ASP A 165 -0.50 11.82 3.64
CA ASP A 165 -1.68 11.17 3.07
C ASP A 165 -1.69 11.22 1.54
N GLU A 166 -1.34 12.34 0.94
CA GLU A 166 -1.22 12.48 -0.51
C GLU A 166 -0.16 11.54 -1.10
N PHE A 167 0.99 11.46 -0.44
CA PHE A 167 2.06 10.54 -0.81
C PHE A 167 1.62 9.08 -0.70
N THR A 168 0.93 8.74 0.39
CA THR A 168 0.58 7.35 0.71
C THR A 168 -0.61 6.84 -0.12
N TYR A 169 -1.60 7.68 -0.39
CA TYR A 169 -2.89 7.22 -0.93
C TYR A 169 -3.21 7.74 -2.32
N LEU A 170 -2.75 8.93 -2.70
CA LEU A 170 -3.03 9.50 -4.02
C LEU A 170 -1.92 9.20 -5.02
N LEU A 171 -0.68 9.37 -4.62
CA LEU A 171 0.44 9.17 -5.52
C LEU A 171 0.50 7.76 -6.12
N PRO A 172 0.26 6.67 -5.36
CA PRO A 172 0.24 5.31 -5.92
C PRO A 172 -0.79 5.07 -7.02
N LEU A 173 -1.81 5.91 -7.12
CA LEU A 173 -2.81 5.87 -8.19
C LEU A 173 -2.32 6.49 -9.51
N CYS A 174 -1.19 7.19 -9.49
CA CYS A 174 -0.56 7.81 -10.66
C CYS A 174 0.14 6.75 -11.53
N VAL A 175 -0.60 6.02 -12.33
CA VAL A 175 -0.12 4.87 -13.10
C VAL A 175 0.25 5.17 -14.56
N ASP A 176 -0.04 6.38 -15.03
CA ASP A 176 0.34 6.92 -16.34
C ASP A 176 0.37 8.44 -16.30
N GLU A 177 0.82 9.07 -17.40
CA GLU A 177 0.94 10.53 -17.50
C GLU A 177 -0.40 11.23 -17.30
N HIS A 178 -1.46 10.73 -17.94
CA HIS A 178 -2.79 11.33 -17.86
C HIS A 178 -3.34 11.30 -16.43
N THR A 179 -3.31 10.14 -15.79
CA THR A 179 -3.76 9.96 -14.39
C THR A 179 -2.92 10.81 -13.45
N THR A 180 -1.60 10.86 -13.65
CA THR A 180 -0.68 11.67 -12.84
C THR A 180 -1.02 13.16 -12.91
N LYS A 181 -1.18 13.71 -14.12
CA LYS A 181 -1.55 15.11 -14.30
C LYS A 181 -2.91 15.44 -13.68
N ASN A 182 -3.89 14.55 -13.84
CA ASN A 182 -5.23 14.74 -13.28
C ASN A 182 -5.21 14.72 -11.73
N ILE A 183 -4.50 13.78 -11.12
CA ILE A 183 -4.38 13.70 -9.65
C ILE A 183 -3.66 14.95 -9.11
N VAL A 184 -2.53 15.33 -9.71
CA VAL A 184 -1.78 16.54 -9.30
C VAL A 184 -2.65 17.79 -9.41
N LYS A 185 -3.38 17.95 -10.53
CA LYS A 185 -4.34 19.04 -10.70
C LYS A 185 -5.45 19.00 -9.63
N SER A 186 -5.97 17.82 -9.31
CA SER A 186 -7.02 17.66 -8.31
C SER A 186 -6.52 18.01 -6.91
N ILE A 187 -5.29 17.63 -6.55
CA ILE A 187 -4.65 18.01 -5.30
C ILE A 187 -4.50 19.54 -5.22
N LYS A 188 -4.05 20.17 -6.29
CA LYS A 188 -3.89 21.63 -6.36
C LYS A 188 -5.23 22.33 -6.13
N ASN A 189 -6.27 21.93 -6.86
CA ASN A 189 -7.61 22.49 -6.69
C ASN A 189 -8.15 22.27 -5.28
N TYR A 190 -8.02 21.06 -4.74
CA TYR A 190 -8.43 20.76 -3.35
C TYR A 190 -7.76 21.69 -2.33
N ARG A 191 -6.44 21.93 -2.48
CA ARG A 191 -5.70 22.81 -1.58
C ARG A 191 -6.11 24.30 -1.71
N GLU A 192 -6.45 24.73 -2.92
CA GLU A 192 -6.79 26.12 -3.23
C GLU A 192 -8.26 26.44 -2.93
N THR A 193 -9.18 25.57 -3.25
CA THR A 193 -10.63 25.86 -3.24
C THR A 193 -11.41 25.06 -2.19
N GLY A 194 -10.89 23.91 -1.78
CA GLY A 194 -11.62 22.96 -0.94
C GLY A 194 -12.81 22.27 -1.63
N GLU A 195 -12.99 22.45 -2.94
CA GLU A 195 -14.16 21.96 -3.70
C GLU A 195 -14.27 20.45 -3.79
N LYS A 196 -13.15 19.74 -3.69
CA LYS A 196 -13.12 18.27 -3.65
C LYS A 196 -12.40 17.80 -2.40
N ASN A 197 -13.00 16.87 -1.68
CA ASN A 197 -12.29 16.25 -0.59
C ASN A 197 -11.31 15.19 -1.11
N PHE A 198 -10.45 14.72 -0.23
CA PHE A 198 -9.45 13.70 -0.50
C PHE A 198 -10.06 12.38 -1.05
N ASP A 199 -11.20 11.95 -0.52
CA ASP A 199 -11.90 10.73 -0.92
C ASP A 199 -12.50 10.85 -2.32
N ASP A 200 -12.98 12.02 -2.71
CA ASP A 200 -13.48 12.27 -4.07
C ASP A 200 -12.39 12.11 -5.12
N ILE A 201 -11.15 12.48 -4.80
CA ILE A 201 -10.00 12.29 -5.70
C ILE A 201 -9.74 10.78 -5.90
N ILE A 202 -9.71 10.00 -4.81
CA ILE A 202 -9.56 8.55 -4.89
C ILE A 202 -10.69 7.93 -5.71
N LEU A 203 -11.94 8.27 -5.40
CA LEU A 203 -13.12 7.73 -6.08
C LEU A 203 -13.13 8.05 -7.56
N SER A 204 -12.73 9.27 -7.97
CA SER A 204 -12.67 9.65 -9.39
C SER A 204 -11.75 8.74 -10.20
N VAL A 205 -10.68 8.24 -9.60
CA VAL A 205 -9.77 7.28 -10.25
C VAL A 205 -10.33 5.87 -10.24
N LEU A 206 -10.87 5.43 -9.09
CA LEU A 206 -11.35 4.06 -8.92
C LEU A 206 -12.59 3.78 -9.78
N MET A 207 -13.52 4.73 -9.87
CA MET A 207 -14.76 4.58 -10.63
C MET A 207 -14.54 4.44 -12.14
N GLU A 208 -13.34 4.78 -12.64
CA GLU A 208 -12.95 4.52 -14.03
C GLU A 208 -12.51 3.07 -14.28
N LYS A 209 -12.24 2.29 -13.23
CA LYS A 209 -11.74 0.91 -13.35
C LYS A 209 -12.87 -0.06 -13.70
N ASP A 210 -12.62 -0.99 -14.62
CA ASP A 210 -13.61 -1.96 -15.10
C ASP A 210 -14.22 -2.81 -13.97
N ASN A 211 -13.40 -3.25 -13.03
CA ASN A 211 -13.87 -4.04 -11.89
C ASN A 211 -14.81 -3.26 -10.97
N TYR A 212 -14.61 -1.96 -10.82
CA TYR A 212 -15.51 -1.08 -10.07
C TYR A 212 -16.80 -0.82 -10.82
N LYS A 213 -16.74 -0.58 -12.13
CA LYS A 213 -17.91 -0.45 -13.01
C LYS A 213 -18.76 -1.74 -12.98
N GLN A 214 -18.11 -2.90 -13.04
CA GLN A 214 -18.80 -4.19 -12.91
C GLN A 214 -19.46 -4.37 -11.55
N ALA A 215 -18.76 -4.01 -10.46
CA ALA A 215 -19.32 -4.11 -9.11
C ALA A 215 -20.55 -3.22 -8.93
N LEU A 216 -20.47 -1.96 -9.37
CA LEU A 216 -21.59 -1.03 -9.32
C LEU A 216 -22.79 -1.52 -10.15
N ASN A 217 -22.54 -2.08 -11.33
CA ASN A 217 -23.61 -2.67 -12.15
C ASN A 217 -24.29 -3.85 -11.45
N LEU A 218 -23.53 -4.75 -10.81
CA LEU A 218 -24.09 -5.87 -10.07
C LEU A 218 -24.96 -5.41 -8.89
N LEU A 219 -24.58 -4.34 -8.19
CA LEU A 219 -25.43 -3.74 -7.15
C LEU A 219 -26.80 -3.26 -7.66
N LYS A 220 -26.85 -2.82 -8.93
CA LYS A 220 -28.10 -2.32 -9.55
C LYS A 220 -28.96 -3.41 -10.14
N THR A 221 -28.37 -4.53 -10.55
CA THR A 221 -29.06 -5.56 -11.36
C THR A 221 -29.34 -6.86 -10.59
N GLU A 222 -28.60 -7.14 -9.52
CA GLU A 222 -28.70 -8.40 -8.77
C GLU A 222 -29.35 -8.19 -7.41
N PRO A 223 -30.11 -9.19 -6.91
CA PRO A 223 -30.61 -9.15 -5.54
C PRO A 223 -29.50 -9.09 -4.51
N ILE A 224 -29.64 -8.22 -3.52
CA ILE A 224 -28.64 -8.04 -2.47
C ILE A 224 -28.58 -9.29 -1.60
N SER A 225 -27.39 -9.89 -1.51
CA SER A 225 -27.10 -11.08 -0.71
C SER A 225 -25.71 -10.97 -0.06
N GLU A 226 -25.45 -11.82 0.93
CA GLU A 226 -24.09 -11.92 1.51
C GLU A 226 -23.06 -12.23 0.43
N GLU A 227 -23.38 -13.17 -0.47
CA GLU A 227 -22.48 -13.53 -1.57
C GLU A 227 -22.20 -12.34 -2.48
N LEU A 228 -23.22 -11.55 -2.82
CA LEU A 228 -23.05 -10.36 -3.66
C LEU A 228 -22.16 -9.31 -2.97
N ILE A 229 -22.48 -8.92 -1.75
CA ILE A 229 -21.71 -7.91 -1.00
C ILE A 229 -20.26 -8.36 -0.81
N CYS A 230 -20.03 -9.63 -0.47
CA CYS A 230 -18.68 -10.18 -0.39
C CYS A 230 -17.96 -10.14 -1.74
N ASN A 231 -18.62 -10.43 -2.85
CA ASN A 231 -18.01 -10.46 -4.17
C ASN A 231 -17.68 -9.08 -4.73
N ILE A 232 -18.54 -8.09 -4.53
CA ILE A 232 -18.28 -6.70 -4.97
C ILE A 232 -17.36 -5.96 -4.02
N GLY A 233 -17.35 -6.33 -2.75
CA GLY A 233 -16.50 -5.73 -1.71
C GLY A 233 -15.05 -6.15 -1.81
N ILE A 234 -14.70 -7.17 -2.61
CA ILE A 234 -13.41 -7.82 -2.59
C ILE A 234 -12.57 -7.43 -3.79
N ASN A 235 -11.45 -6.77 -3.51
CA ASN A 235 -10.32 -6.72 -4.39
C ASN A 235 -9.07 -7.41 -3.79
N ARG A 236 -9.22 -8.34 -2.86
CA ARG A 236 -8.11 -9.04 -2.23
C ARG A 236 -8.17 -10.54 -2.43
N LYS A 237 -7.00 -11.17 -2.41
CA LYS A 237 -6.84 -12.63 -2.58
C LYS A 237 -7.43 -13.45 -1.44
N SER A 238 -7.84 -12.85 -0.34
CA SER A 238 -8.28 -13.54 0.88
C SER A 238 -9.72 -13.21 1.23
N ALA A 239 -10.59 -14.22 1.20
CA ALA A 239 -11.98 -14.14 1.67
C ALA A 239 -12.12 -13.78 3.18
N LYS A 240 -11.01 -13.81 3.94
CA LYS A 240 -11.00 -13.52 5.38
C LYS A 240 -11.53 -12.12 5.72
N TYR A 241 -11.39 -11.16 4.80
CA TYR A 241 -11.77 -9.76 5.03
C TYR A 241 -13.14 -9.38 4.46
N ASP A 242 -13.82 -10.30 3.80
CA ASP A 242 -14.99 -10.00 2.99
C ASP A 242 -16.29 -10.25 3.73
N LYS A 243 -16.35 -11.35 4.46
CA LYS A 243 -17.53 -11.71 5.26
C LYS A 243 -17.97 -10.62 6.25
N PRO A 244 -17.06 -9.94 6.98
CA PRO A 244 -17.41 -8.83 7.85
C PRO A 244 -18.09 -7.63 7.14
N TYR A 245 -17.86 -7.41 5.84
CA TYR A 245 -18.51 -6.32 5.12
C TYR A 245 -20.02 -6.53 5.01
N TYR A 246 -20.48 -7.75 4.83
CA TYR A 246 -21.93 -8.02 4.81
C TYR A 246 -22.58 -7.76 6.18
N THR A 247 -21.91 -8.09 7.25
CA THR A 247 -22.37 -7.76 8.61
C THR A 247 -22.50 -6.25 8.80
N LEU A 248 -21.50 -5.49 8.40
CA LEU A 248 -21.53 -4.01 8.45
C LEU A 248 -22.61 -3.44 7.55
N TYR A 249 -22.75 -3.95 6.32
CA TYR A 249 -23.83 -3.58 5.41
C TYR A 249 -25.19 -3.75 6.05
N SER A 250 -25.46 -4.93 6.63
CA SER A 250 -26.73 -5.25 7.23
C SER A 250 -27.07 -4.38 8.44
N LEU A 251 -26.09 -4.09 9.29
CA LEU A 251 -26.23 -3.21 10.44
C LEU A 251 -26.46 -1.76 10.02
N LEU A 252 -25.64 -1.23 9.09
CA LEU A 252 -25.81 0.13 8.57
C LEU A 252 -27.15 0.31 7.85
N LYS A 253 -27.57 -0.68 7.06
CA LYS A 253 -28.87 -0.64 6.40
C LYS A 253 -30.01 -0.52 7.41
N LYS A 254 -29.99 -1.29 8.49
CA LYS A 254 -30.97 -1.19 9.57
C LYS A 254 -30.93 0.18 10.26
N ILE A 255 -29.75 0.70 10.55
CA ILE A 255 -29.59 2.02 11.16
C ILE A 255 -30.13 3.13 10.26
N VAL A 256 -29.80 3.11 8.97
CA VAL A 256 -30.11 4.19 8.03
C VAL A 256 -31.54 4.10 7.51
N ILE A 257 -31.98 2.92 7.09
CA ILE A 257 -33.28 2.72 6.44
C ILE A 257 -34.39 2.41 7.45
N SER A 258 -34.14 1.48 8.38
CA SER A 258 -35.15 1.09 9.40
C SER A 258 -35.12 1.97 10.64
N LYS A 259 -34.11 2.84 10.78
CA LYS A 259 -33.91 3.73 11.93
C LYS A 259 -33.70 2.97 13.26
N ASP A 260 -33.18 1.76 13.20
CA ASP A 260 -32.86 0.96 14.37
C ASP A 260 -31.61 1.54 15.08
N ASN A 261 -31.64 1.56 16.40
CA ASN A 261 -30.48 2.02 17.19
C ASN A 261 -29.49 0.87 17.43
N LEU A 262 -28.66 0.60 16.45
CA LEU A 262 -27.66 -0.48 16.44
C LEU A 262 -26.20 0.04 16.45
N ALA A 263 -25.97 1.26 17.00
CA ALA A 263 -24.66 1.88 17.00
C ALA A 263 -23.59 1.06 17.73
N LEU A 264 -23.98 0.43 18.85
CA LEU A 264 -23.07 -0.42 19.62
C LEU A 264 -22.69 -1.69 18.86
N GLU A 265 -23.69 -2.38 18.27
CA GLU A 265 -23.50 -3.58 17.46
C GLU A 265 -22.63 -3.27 16.23
N PHE A 266 -22.86 -2.14 15.59
CA PHE A 266 -22.02 -1.68 14.49
C PHE A 266 -20.58 -1.45 14.93
N TYR A 267 -20.39 -0.78 16.07
CA TYR A 267 -19.05 -0.56 16.63
C TYR A 267 -18.35 -1.88 16.96
N GLU A 268 -19.03 -2.83 17.59
CA GLU A 268 -18.48 -4.15 17.89
C GLU A 268 -18.14 -4.93 16.61
N ALA A 269 -19.02 -4.88 15.60
CA ALA A 269 -18.76 -5.51 14.30
C ALA A 269 -17.54 -4.91 13.60
N THR A 270 -17.28 -3.62 13.75
CA THR A 270 -16.05 -3.01 13.20
C THR A 270 -14.77 -3.54 13.85
N LYS A 271 -14.84 -4.07 15.07
CA LYS A 271 -13.69 -4.72 15.71
C LYS A 271 -13.33 -6.06 15.07
N ILE A 272 -14.28 -6.76 14.47
CA ILE A 272 -14.04 -8.04 13.78
C ILE A 272 -13.17 -7.85 12.54
N LEU A 273 -13.22 -6.67 11.91
CA LEU A 273 -12.30 -6.30 10.83
C LEU A 273 -10.87 -6.04 11.33
N THR A 274 -10.65 -5.98 12.62
CA THR A 274 -9.53 -5.33 13.29
C THR A 274 -8.30 -6.14 13.59
N ASN A 275 -8.03 -7.20 12.93
CA ASN A 275 -6.61 -7.54 12.83
C ASN A 275 -5.90 -6.72 11.73
N SER A 276 -6.56 -5.68 11.24
CA SER A 276 -6.08 -4.79 10.20
C SER A 276 -6.49 -3.35 10.53
N ASN A 277 -5.82 -2.38 9.93
CA ASN A 277 -6.17 -0.95 10.02
C ASN A 277 -7.61 -0.61 9.57
N VAL A 278 -8.29 -1.53 8.88
CA VAL A 278 -9.67 -1.38 8.37
C VAL A 278 -10.63 -1.04 9.48
N GLY A 279 -10.67 -1.82 10.53
CA GLY A 279 -11.60 -1.57 11.64
C GLY A 279 -11.30 -0.24 12.33
N GLY A 280 -10.01 0.18 12.38
CA GLY A 280 -9.62 1.50 12.87
C GLY A 280 -10.11 2.62 11.94
N ALA A 281 -10.00 2.45 10.62
CA ALA A 281 -10.47 3.40 9.62
C ALA A 281 -12.00 3.54 9.66
N TRP A 282 -12.75 2.43 9.67
CA TRP A 282 -14.19 2.43 9.83
C TRP A 282 -14.65 3.16 11.09
N ARG A 283 -14.02 2.88 12.23
CA ARG A 283 -14.33 3.57 13.48
C ARG A 283 -14.05 5.07 13.41
N LYS A 284 -12.91 5.49 12.86
CA LYS A 284 -12.59 6.91 12.67
C LYS A 284 -13.56 7.61 11.74
N TYR A 285 -13.99 6.91 10.70
CA TYR A 285 -14.92 7.47 9.71
C TYR A 285 -16.32 7.67 10.30
N PHE A 286 -16.82 6.69 11.04
CA PHE A 286 -18.19 6.72 11.58
C PHE A 286 -18.28 7.27 13.00
N PHE A 287 -17.22 7.23 13.80
CA PHE A 287 -17.23 7.59 15.20
C PHE A 287 -16.02 8.43 15.56
N ASN A 288 -15.85 9.57 15.23
CA ASN A 288 -14.73 10.47 15.51
C ASN A 288 -13.64 9.91 16.49
N SER A 289 -12.42 10.41 16.53
CA SER A 289 -11.21 9.79 17.12
C SER A 289 -11.29 9.35 18.60
N SER A 290 -12.25 9.83 19.38
CA SER A 290 -12.51 9.44 20.77
C SER A 290 -13.67 8.45 20.91
N ALA A 291 -13.81 7.55 20.00
CA ALA A 291 -14.94 6.66 19.76
C ALA A 291 -15.56 5.93 20.95
N ARG A 292 -14.84 5.73 22.05
CA ARG A 292 -15.40 5.11 23.26
C ARG A 292 -16.41 6.00 24.01
N SER A 293 -16.27 7.31 23.89
CA SER A 293 -17.14 8.26 24.58
C SER A 293 -18.39 8.66 23.78
N VAL A 294 -18.42 8.32 22.48
CA VAL A 294 -19.45 8.77 21.53
C VAL A 294 -20.41 7.67 21.13
N ILE A 295 -20.21 6.41 21.58
CA ILE A 295 -21.17 5.32 21.38
C ILE A 295 -22.31 5.46 22.39
N SER A 296 -22.93 6.61 22.39
CA SER A 296 -24.22 6.83 22.99
C SER A 296 -25.30 6.83 21.90
N ARG A 297 -26.53 6.65 22.29
CA ARG A 297 -27.70 6.74 21.39
C ARG A 297 -27.73 8.06 20.58
N GLU A 298 -27.06 9.10 21.06
CA GLU A 298 -26.92 10.40 20.43
C GLU A 298 -25.74 10.49 19.45
N GLY A 299 -24.77 9.56 19.54
CA GLY A 299 -23.54 9.61 18.77
C GLY A 299 -23.71 9.47 17.26
N LEU A 300 -24.75 8.78 16.79
CA LEU A 300 -25.06 8.71 15.36
C LEU A 300 -25.63 10.01 14.81
N SER A 301 -26.24 10.85 15.63
CA SER A 301 -26.75 12.15 15.19
C SER A 301 -25.66 13.18 14.89
N VAL A 302 -24.47 13.01 15.47
CA VAL A 302 -23.30 13.86 15.24
C VAL A 302 -22.61 13.50 13.92
N LEU A 303 -22.91 12.33 13.34
CA LEU A 303 -22.29 11.81 12.11
C LEU A 303 -23.04 12.21 10.83
N ASN A 304 -23.92 13.20 10.89
CA ASN A 304 -24.68 13.70 9.74
C ASN A 304 -23.81 14.16 8.54
N THR A 305 -22.50 14.20 8.70
CA THR A 305 -21.55 14.50 7.62
C THR A 305 -21.11 13.26 6.83
N VAL A 306 -21.45 12.04 7.29
CA VAL A 306 -21.08 10.82 6.59
C VAL A 306 -22.10 10.56 5.47
N PRO A 307 -21.71 10.51 4.20
CA PRO A 307 -22.63 10.44 3.07
C PRO A 307 -23.65 9.30 3.17
N ILE A 308 -23.20 8.11 3.62
CA ILE A 308 -24.05 6.93 3.76
C ILE A 308 -25.19 7.12 4.79
N LEU A 309 -25.01 8.00 5.78
CA LEU A 309 -26.02 8.28 6.80
C LEU A 309 -27.01 9.36 6.35
N GLN A 310 -26.76 10.02 5.24
CA GLN A 310 -27.61 11.06 4.66
C GLN A 310 -28.61 10.52 3.63
N VAL A 311 -28.42 9.28 3.18
CA VAL A 311 -29.30 8.67 2.18
C VAL A 311 -30.65 8.26 2.79
N THR A 312 -31.68 8.27 1.98
CA THR A 312 -33.07 7.97 2.40
C THR A 312 -33.64 6.73 1.73
N THR A 313 -33.09 6.31 0.60
CA THR A 313 -33.53 5.14 -0.14
C THR A 313 -32.51 4.01 -0.09
N GLU A 314 -32.99 2.78 -0.26
CA GLU A 314 -32.09 1.61 -0.30
C GLU A 314 -31.12 1.66 -1.48
N GLU A 315 -31.55 2.16 -2.62
CA GLU A 315 -30.70 2.30 -3.80
C GLU A 315 -29.53 3.26 -3.53
N GLN A 316 -29.82 4.44 -2.98
CA GLN A 316 -28.80 5.40 -2.57
C GLN A 316 -27.86 4.81 -1.51
N PHE A 317 -28.42 4.04 -0.56
CA PHE A 317 -27.63 3.37 0.47
C PHE A 317 -26.62 2.39 -0.15
N ASN A 318 -27.06 1.56 -1.10
CA ASN A 318 -26.22 0.59 -1.76
C ASN A 318 -25.05 1.26 -2.50
N GLU A 319 -25.33 2.34 -3.23
CA GLU A 319 -24.30 3.10 -3.93
C GLU A 319 -23.30 3.76 -2.98
N GLU A 320 -23.76 4.40 -1.92
CA GLU A 320 -22.87 5.06 -0.96
C GLU A 320 -22.08 4.04 -0.13
N PHE A 321 -22.70 2.91 0.26
CA PHE A 321 -21.96 1.83 0.93
C PHE A 321 -20.82 1.31 0.05
N PHE A 322 -21.10 1.09 -1.24
CA PHE A 322 -20.09 0.66 -2.21
C PHE A 322 -18.91 1.66 -2.29
N LYS A 323 -19.20 2.95 -2.42
CA LYS A 323 -18.17 4.01 -2.47
C LYS A 323 -17.34 4.01 -1.19
N VAL A 324 -17.97 4.00 -0.03
CA VAL A 324 -17.30 3.98 1.27
C VAL A 324 -16.37 2.78 1.40
N VAL A 325 -16.84 1.56 1.10
CA VAL A 325 -16.00 0.35 1.15
C VAL A 325 -14.78 0.47 0.26
N HIS A 326 -14.94 0.98 -0.96
CA HIS A 326 -13.83 1.09 -1.90
C HIS A 326 -12.84 2.20 -1.54
N THR A 327 -13.31 3.32 -1.00
CA THR A 327 -12.42 4.37 -0.49
C THR A 327 -11.54 3.83 0.65
N PHE A 328 -12.11 3.08 1.58
CA PHE A 328 -11.32 2.43 2.63
C PHE A 328 -10.32 1.44 2.09
N LYS A 329 -10.73 0.61 1.13
CA LYS A 329 -9.81 -0.36 0.52
C LYS A 329 -8.68 0.29 -0.24
N ALA A 330 -8.91 1.41 -0.91
CA ALA A 330 -7.87 2.16 -1.58
C ALA A 330 -6.81 2.70 -0.60
N ARG A 331 -7.22 3.06 0.62
CA ARG A 331 -6.31 3.53 1.67
C ARG A 331 -5.50 2.42 2.35
N GLU A 332 -5.82 1.16 2.09
CA GLU A 332 -5.14 0.00 2.68
C GLU A 332 -4.12 -0.66 1.76
N THR A 333 -4.16 -0.33 0.49
CA THR A 333 -3.24 -0.88 -0.52
C THR A 333 -1.96 -0.08 -0.60
#